data_92fc80ed0fdc0ac4a8bc8ce63f9d5d47
#
_entry.id   92fc80ed0fdc0ac4a8bc8ce63f9d5d47
#
_cell.length_a   1.000
_cell.length_b   1.000
_cell.length_c   1.000
_cell.angle_alpha   90.00
_cell.angle_beta   90.00
_cell.angle_gamma   90.00
#
_symmetry.space_group_name_H-M   'P 1'
#
loop_
_entity.id
_entity.type
_entity.pdbx_description
1 polymer ?
#
loop_
_entity_poly.entity_id
_entity_poly.type
_entity_poly.pdbx_seq_one_letter_code
_entity_poly.pdbx_strand_id
1 'polypeptide(L)'
;MADLATLSREELIELIITLRLQVETLLRSGSRQAAPFSKGKPVEHPKPPGRKPGQGPFLRRSAPPEPATETITVAKPESCPHCGGDLEQQRVEDATTTNLPIPSPVVTRYQVPVCLCRKCGKTVRGTAPGLAPDQFGATAHRLGAGVMAAAHTLHYAIGIPVRRVPSVLVELTGISLTQSAMTQDAMRRSEGPVAAAYQELRKQVPDAPVVYTDDTGWRIAGKPAQLMGFDTNQVTVYQIRDRHRNEEVREVISDGFKGVIVSDRGKSYDAKELAVVTQQKCMAHLLRNISKVLENKRGTARLFGMKLKGLLKEGLTLWHARGDLDGNDFKNQVDQLDQQVTDHLRNRNLKDDDNQKLLNGIGSQHDRDHLLTFLKVEGVEPTNNRAERILRPAVIARKVSHCSKNQRGAEAFAAFASIVQTARKLAQRSISQTLLGIFARTATGSTR
;
A
#
# COMPACT_ATOMS: atom_id res chain seq x y z
N MET A 1 7.52 42.45 -29.18
CA MET A 1 7.94 41.18 -29.81
C MET A 1 8.87 41.55 -30.92
N ALA A 2 10.12 41.13 -30.83
CA ALA A 2 11.07 41.36 -31.97
C ALA A 2 10.54 40.60 -33.18
N ASP A 3 10.58 41.26 -34.35
CA ASP A 3 10.13 40.66 -35.58
C ASP A 3 11.17 39.59 -36.00
N LEU A 4 10.78 38.32 -35.94
CA LEU A 4 11.64 37.19 -36.28
C LEU A 4 12.20 37.25 -37.71
N ALA A 5 11.56 38.04 -38.56
CA ALA A 5 11.98 38.24 -39.97
C ALA A 5 13.21 39.17 -40.10
N THR A 6 13.56 39.90 -39.06
CA THR A 6 14.70 40.85 -39.07
C THR A 6 15.99 40.28 -38.47
N LEU A 7 15.95 39.07 -37.92
CA LEU A 7 17.08 38.44 -37.25
C LEU A 7 18.02 37.76 -38.30
N SER A 8 19.31 37.87 -38.05
CA SER A 8 20.32 37.15 -38.81
C SER A 8 20.23 35.64 -38.56
N ARG A 9 20.85 34.87 -39.45
CA ARG A 9 20.90 33.41 -39.32
C ARG A 9 21.54 32.97 -38.01
N GLU A 10 22.57 33.63 -37.55
CA GLU A 10 23.30 33.40 -36.32
C GLU A 10 22.41 33.68 -35.09
N GLU A 11 21.68 34.80 -35.06
CA GLU A 11 20.75 35.17 -34.01
C GLU A 11 19.57 34.20 -33.94
N LEU A 12 19.06 33.70 -35.07
CA LEU A 12 18.02 32.66 -35.09
C LEU A 12 18.52 31.34 -34.51
N ILE A 13 19.76 30.94 -34.79
CA ILE A 13 20.37 29.73 -34.24
C ILE A 13 20.52 29.85 -32.74
N GLU A 14 21.00 31.00 -32.23
CA GLU A 14 21.15 31.27 -30.80
C GLU A 14 19.80 31.27 -30.06
N LEU A 15 18.77 31.86 -30.68
CA LEU A 15 17.40 31.83 -30.18
C LEU A 15 16.84 30.40 -30.10
N ILE A 16 17.07 29.58 -31.11
CA ILE A 16 16.65 28.19 -31.16
C ILE A 16 17.35 27.38 -30.04
N ILE A 17 18.65 27.58 -29.83
CA ILE A 17 19.42 26.91 -28.76
C ILE A 17 18.87 27.32 -27.41
N THR A 18 18.62 28.61 -27.19
CA THR A 18 18.07 29.14 -25.97
C THR A 18 16.67 28.60 -25.66
N LEU A 19 15.78 28.58 -26.67
CA LEU A 19 14.45 28.02 -26.53
C LEU A 19 14.47 26.50 -26.28
N ARG A 20 15.38 25.75 -26.91
CA ARG A 20 15.59 24.33 -26.63
C ARG A 20 16.01 24.09 -25.18
N LEU A 21 16.97 24.85 -24.67
CA LEU A 21 17.40 24.80 -23.27
C LEU A 21 16.27 25.15 -22.29
N GLN A 22 15.47 26.16 -22.62
CA GLN A 22 14.29 26.52 -21.82
C GLN A 22 13.23 25.41 -21.80
N VAL A 23 12.92 24.82 -22.96
CA VAL A 23 11.98 23.69 -23.07
C VAL A 23 12.50 22.48 -22.30
N GLU A 24 13.79 22.16 -22.41
CA GLU A 24 14.42 21.06 -21.66
C GLU A 24 14.39 21.33 -20.15
N THR A 25 14.64 22.54 -19.73
CA THR A 25 14.54 22.97 -18.31
C THR A 25 13.10 22.88 -17.79
N LEU A 26 12.11 23.29 -18.59
CA LEU A 26 10.69 23.18 -18.27
C LEU A 26 10.24 21.70 -18.23
N LEU A 27 10.69 20.86 -19.15
CA LEU A 27 10.43 19.43 -19.13
C LEU A 27 11.06 18.73 -17.92
N ARG A 28 12.29 19.12 -17.54
CA ARG A 28 12.95 18.60 -16.32
C ARG A 28 12.29 19.11 -15.05
N SER A 29 11.80 20.35 -15.00
CA SER A 29 11.05 20.88 -13.87
C SER A 29 9.68 20.21 -13.72
N GLY A 30 9.02 19.85 -14.82
CA GLY A 30 7.77 19.10 -14.85
C GLY A 30 7.90 17.65 -14.37
N SER A 31 9.10 17.06 -14.39
CA SER A 31 9.38 15.70 -13.96
C SER A 31 9.81 15.59 -12.48
N ARG A 32 10.07 16.71 -11.79
CA ARG A 32 10.27 16.68 -10.33
C ARG A 32 8.98 16.22 -9.66
N GLN A 33 9.08 15.19 -8.82
CA GLN A 33 7.97 14.74 -7.99
C GLN A 33 7.52 15.90 -7.08
N ALA A 34 6.56 16.66 -7.56
CA ALA A 34 5.90 17.69 -6.77
C ALA A 34 5.23 17.05 -5.56
N ALA A 35 5.16 17.78 -4.44
CA ALA A 35 4.39 17.35 -3.29
C ALA A 35 2.96 16.95 -3.71
N PRO A 36 2.30 16.00 -3.02
CA PRO A 36 1.00 15.46 -3.44
C PRO A 36 -0.07 16.51 -3.77
N PHE A 37 0.02 17.68 -3.15
CA PHE A 37 -0.93 18.79 -3.32
C PHE A 37 -0.55 19.78 -4.43
N SER A 38 0.61 19.61 -5.08
CA SER A 38 1.11 20.52 -6.12
C SER A 38 0.99 19.95 -7.53
N LYS A 39 0.25 18.84 -7.71
CA LYS A 39 -0.04 18.28 -9.02
C LYS A 39 -1.26 18.95 -9.64
N GLY A 40 -1.03 19.77 -10.64
CA GLY A 40 -2.08 20.41 -11.42
C GLY A 40 -1.80 21.89 -11.66
N LYS A 41 -2.54 22.50 -12.58
CA LYS A 41 -2.56 23.96 -12.73
C LYS A 41 -3.13 24.56 -11.44
N PRO A 42 -2.60 25.70 -10.97
CA PRO A 42 -3.21 26.42 -9.85
C PRO A 42 -4.70 26.64 -10.14
N VAL A 43 -5.54 26.34 -9.16
CA VAL A 43 -6.97 26.63 -9.27
C VAL A 43 -7.13 28.12 -9.01
N GLU A 44 -7.61 28.88 -10.01
CA GLU A 44 -7.78 30.33 -9.92
C GLU A 44 -8.72 30.73 -8.76
N HIS A 45 -9.73 29.89 -8.49
CA HIS A 45 -10.66 30.08 -7.38
C HIS A 45 -10.75 28.78 -6.54
N PRO A 46 -9.85 28.58 -5.57
CA PRO A 46 -9.94 27.41 -4.70
C PRO A 46 -11.23 27.48 -3.86
N LYS A 47 -11.96 26.38 -3.83
CA LYS A 47 -13.13 26.27 -2.96
C LYS A 47 -12.68 26.44 -1.51
N PRO A 48 -13.34 27.30 -0.71
CA PRO A 48 -13.02 27.43 0.71
C PRO A 48 -13.13 26.06 1.39
N PRO A 49 -12.20 25.72 2.30
CA PRO A 49 -12.25 24.47 3.04
C PRO A 49 -13.49 24.50 3.97
N GLY A 50 -14.15 23.36 4.10
CA GLY A 50 -15.26 23.20 4.98
C GLY A 50 -16.62 22.99 4.29
N ARG A 51 -17.66 22.87 5.10
CA ARG A 51 -19.04 22.66 4.66
C ARG A 51 -19.63 23.99 4.19
N LYS A 52 -20.40 23.95 3.12
CA LYS A 52 -21.08 25.17 2.62
C LYS A 52 -22.08 25.69 3.68
N PRO A 53 -22.21 27.01 3.87
CA PRO A 53 -23.28 27.59 4.69
C PRO A 53 -24.63 27.04 4.24
N GLY A 54 -25.53 26.76 5.18
CA GLY A 54 -26.88 26.28 4.89
C GLY A 54 -27.03 24.76 4.67
N GLN A 55 -25.99 23.96 4.77
CA GLN A 55 -26.06 22.49 4.65
C GLN A 55 -26.49 21.77 5.96
N GLY A 56 -27.49 22.25 6.61
CA GLY A 56 -28.10 21.65 7.81
C GLY A 56 -27.27 21.77 9.10
N PRO A 57 -27.82 21.38 10.25
CA PRO A 57 -27.14 21.48 11.53
C PRO A 57 -25.92 20.55 11.56
N PHE A 58 -24.87 20.95 12.29
CA PHE A 58 -23.80 20.03 12.64
C PHE A 58 -24.41 18.89 13.45
N LEU A 59 -24.23 17.65 12.96
CA LEU A 59 -24.55 16.49 13.78
C LEU A 59 -23.71 16.59 15.07
N ARG A 60 -24.39 16.57 16.23
CA ARG A 60 -23.69 16.41 17.51
C ARG A 60 -22.86 15.12 17.41
N ARG A 61 -21.61 15.16 17.85
CA ARG A 61 -20.84 13.94 18.01
C ARG A 61 -21.61 13.06 18.97
N SER A 62 -21.85 11.82 18.60
CA SER A 62 -22.37 10.82 19.52
C SER A 62 -21.43 10.71 20.72
N ALA A 63 -21.97 10.35 21.88
CA ALA A 63 -21.15 9.97 23.03
C ALA A 63 -20.11 8.91 22.61
N PRO A 64 -18.92 8.88 23.23
CA PRO A 64 -17.92 7.86 22.94
C PRO A 64 -18.56 6.46 23.10
N PRO A 65 -18.18 5.48 22.25
CA PRO A 65 -18.77 4.13 22.31
C PRO A 65 -18.37 3.36 23.58
N GLU A 66 -17.30 3.80 24.24
CA GLU A 66 -16.84 3.20 25.48
C GLU A 66 -17.70 3.69 26.65
N PRO A 67 -18.07 2.80 27.59
CA PRO A 67 -18.76 3.19 28.80
C PRO A 67 -17.87 4.12 29.64
N ALA A 68 -18.49 5.08 30.31
CA ALA A 68 -17.77 5.95 31.26
C ALA A 68 -17.12 5.11 32.37
N THR A 69 -15.80 5.29 32.54
CA THR A 69 -15.06 4.60 33.63
C THR A 69 -15.21 5.30 34.96
N GLU A 70 -15.62 6.57 34.95
CA GLU A 70 -15.85 7.38 36.12
C GLU A 70 -17.02 8.35 35.83
N THR A 71 -17.89 8.55 36.83
CA THR A 71 -18.97 9.54 36.77
C THR A 71 -18.75 10.55 37.90
N ILE A 72 -18.58 11.81 37.52
CA ILE A 72 -18.40 12.91 38.47
C ILE A 72 -19.69 13.72 38.52
N THR A 73 -20.30 13.81 39.68
CA THR A 73 -21.43 14.69 39.91
C THR A 73 -20.92 16.07 40.26
N VAL A 74 -21.22 17.04 39.41
CA VAL A 74 -20.84 18.44 39.62
C VAL A 74 -21.83 19.12 40.55
N ALA A 75 -21.32 19.78 41.58
CA ALA A 75 -22.15 20.51 42.51
C ALA A 75 -22.89 21.69 41.81
N LYS A 76 -24.11 21.94 42.26
CA LYS A 76 -24.87 23.13 41.83
C LYS A 76 -24.09 24.40 42.25
N PRO A 77 -24.04 25.43 41.42
CA PRO A 77 -23.50 26.74 41.83
C PRO A 77 -24.25 27.28 43.04
N GLU A 78 -23.53 27.90 43.96
CA GLU A 78 -24.14 28.45 45.20
C GLU A 78 -25.10 29.60 44.93
N SER A 79 -24.78 30.46 43.95
CA SER A 79 -25.58 31.62 43.54
C SER A 79 -25.44 31.94 42.08
N CYS A 80 -26.33 32.74 41.56
CA CYS A 80 -26.29 33.19 40.17
C CYS A 80 -25.07 34.08 39.92
N PRO A 81 -24.17 33.74 38.97
CA PRO A 81 -22.94 34.52 38.68
C PRO A 81 -23.25 35.90 38.06
N HIS A 82 -24.49 36.17 37.63
CA HIS A 82 -24.88 37.45 37.06
C HIS A 82 -25.50 38.42 38.01
N CYS A 83 -26.24 37.93 39.04
CA CYS A 83 -26.98 38.80 39.95
C CYS A 83 -26.94 38.40 41.41
N GLY A 84 -26.24 37.28 41.77
CA GLY A 84 -26.14 36.79 43.15
C GLY A 84 -27.40 36.15 43.72
N GLY A 85 -28.48 36.00 42.93
CA GLY A 85 -29.74 35.44 43.38
C GLY A 85 -29.69 33.90 43.53
N ASP A 86 -30.70 33.34 44.23
CA ASP A 86 -30.85 31.89 44.41
C ASP A 86 -31.11 31.17 43.07
N LEU A 87 -30.61 29.96 42.98
CA LEU A 87 -30.69 29.12 41.80
C LEU A 87 -31.64 27.93 42.04
N GLU A 88 -32.53 27.65 41.10
CA GLU A 88 -33.31 26.44 41.01
C GLU A 88 -32.80 25.51 39.93
N GLN A 89 -32.58 24.22 40.26
CA GLN A 89 -32.12 23.23 39.27
C GLN A 89 -33.27 22.81 38.38
N GLN A 90 -33.15 23.08 37.05
CA GLN A 90 -34.17 22.73 36.07
C GLN A 90 -33.93 21.37 35.42
N ARG A 91 -32.67 21.05 35.13
CA ARG A 91 -32.26 19.76 34.49
C ARG A 91 -30.79 19.44 34.75
N VAL A 92 -30.43 18.19 34.54
CA VAL A 92 -29.05 17.74 34.47
C VAL A 92 -28.68 17.51 33.01
N GLU A 93 -27.52 17.95 32.58
CA GLU A 93 -26.95 17.69 31.26
C GLU A 93 -25.71 16.85 31.38
N ASP A 94 -25.61 15.81 30.56
CA ASP A 94 -24.41 14.94 30.51
C ASP A 94 -23.38 15.52 29.56
N ALA A 95 -22.15 15.64 30.03
CA ALA A 95 -20.97 15.96 29.24
C ALA A 95 -19.93 14.86 29.41
N THR A 96 -19.32 14.44 28.30
CA THR A 96 -18.32 13.37 28.32
C THR A 96 -16.98 13.90 27.82
N THR A 97 -15.90 13.60 28.56
CA THR A 97 -14.53 13.86 28.13
C THR A 97 -13.76 12.53 28.10
N THR A 98 -12.99 12.32 27.05
CA THR A 98 -12.10 11.16 26.94
C THR A 98 -10.66 11.64 27.09
N ASN A 99 -9.98 11.15 28.13
CA ASN A 99 -8.58 11.45 28.39
C ASN A 99 -7.69 10.23 28.08
N LEU A 100 -6.48 10.46 27.65
CA LEU A 100 -5.45 9.44 27.49
C LEU A 100 -4.53 9.46 28.72
N PRO A 101 -4.56 8.46 29.60
CA PRO A 101 -3.60 8.37 30.70
C PRO A 101 -2.20 8.13 30.12
N ILE A 102 -1.18 8.72 30.73
CA ILE A 102 0.23 8.43 30.38
C ILE A 102 0.51 6.99 30.81
N PRO A 103 0.77 6.05 29.88
CA PRO A 103 0.99 4.66 30.24
C PRO A 103 2.32 4.52 31.00
N SER A 104 2.28 3.91 32.20
CA SER A 104 3.47 3.58 32.95
C SER A 104 4.03 2.23 32.53
N PRO A 105 5.37 2.09 32.33
CA PRO A 105 5.97 0.80 32.02
C PRO A 105 5.74 -0.22 33.13
N VAL A 106 5.36 -1.44 32.73
CA VAL A 106 5.30 -2.58 33.64
C VAL A 106 6.64 -3.29 33.66
N VAL A 107 7.33 -3.27 34.80
CA VAL A 107 8.64 -3.92 34.98
C VAL A 107 8.46 -5.21 35.74
N THR A 108 8.74 -6.36 35.13
CA THR A 108 8.68 -7.67 35.75
C THR A 108 10.09 -8.18 36.01
N ARG A 109 10.38 -8.55 37.26
CA ARG A 109 11.62 -9.19 37.68
C ARG A 109 11.45 -10.71 37.69
N TYR A 110 12.22 -11.42 36.88
CA TYR A 110 12.26 -12.88 36.88
C TYR A 110 13.45 -13.37 37.70
N GLN A 111 13.22 -14.25 38.66
CA GLN A 111 14.24 -14.98 39.42
C GLN A 111 14.34 -16.37 38.82
N VAL A 112 15.39 -16.60 38.01
CA VAL A 112 15.52 -17.81 37.20
C VAL A 112 16.60 -18.70 37.77
N PRO A 113 16.27 -19.94 38.23
CA PRO A 113 17.25 -20.90 38.73
C PRO A 113 18.18 -21.33 37.61
N VAL A 114 19.46 -21.43 37.94
CA VAL A 114 20.52 -21.96 37.09
C VAL A 114 21.02 -23.25 37.70
N CYS A 115 20.82 -24.36 37.00
CA CYS A 115 21.17 -25.69 37.47
C CYS A 115 22.27 -26.32 36.67
N LEU A 116 23.14 -27.08 37.32
CA LEU A 116 24.17 -27.91 36.69
C LEU A 116 23.65 -29.35 36.55
N CYS A 117 23.67 -29.89 35.35
CA CYS A 117 23.31 -31.27 35.13
C CYS A 117 24.47 -32.19 35.61
N ARG A 118 24.23 -33.01 36.62
CA ARG A 118 25.24 -33.91 37.17
C ARG A 118 25.69 -35.02 36.21
N LYS A 119 24.87 -35.35 35.17
CA LYS A 119 25.17 -36.40 34.20
C LYS A 119 26.05 -35.89 33.05
N CYS A 120 25.83 -34.71 32.54
CA CYS A 120 26.56 -34.20 31.35
C CYS A 120 27.36 -32.91 31.62
N GLY A 121 27.35 -32.38 32.85
CA GLY A 121 28.09 -31.17 33.22
C GLY A 121 27.54 -29.86 32.61
N LYS A 122 26.42 -29.90 31.82
CA LYS A 122 25.86 -28.73 31.20
C LYS A 122 25.01 -27.90 32.17
N THR A 123 25.12 -26.60 32.08
CA THR A 123 24.32 -25.64 32.81
C THR A 123 22.97 -25.42 32.09
N VAL A 124 21.86 -25.51 32.82
CA VAL A 124 20.49 -25.32 32.35
C VAL A 124 19.82 -24.21 33.14
N ARG A 125 19.08 -23.37 32.49
CA ARG A 125 18.27 -22.30 33.11
C ARG A 125 16.79 -22.69 33.13
N GLY A 126 16.09 -22.28 34.17
CA GLY A 126 14.64 -22.34 34.18
C GLY A 126 14.03 -21.46 33.09
N THR A 127 12.84 -21.80 32.63
CA THR A 127 12.08 -21.05 31.61
C THR A 127 10.80 -20.48 32.20
N ALA A 128 10.36 -19.33 31.74
CA ALA A 128 9.10 -18.71 32.12
C ALA A 128 8.42 -18.09 30.90
N PRO A 129 7.07 -18.07 30.83
CA PRO A 129 6.34 -17.33 29.84
C PRO A 129 6.77 -15.86 29.83
N GLY A 130 7.02 -15.29 28.64
CA GLY A 130 7.43 -13.89 28.51
C GLY A 130 8.94 -13.63 28.68
N LEU A 131 9.73 -14.64 29.02
CA LEU A 131 11.18 -14.54 29.16
C LEU A 131 11.86 -15.22 27.96
N ALA A 132 12.54 -14.44 27.14
CA ALA A 132 13.27 -14.96 25.99
C ALA A 132 14.73 -15.37 26.37
N PRO A 133 15.32 -16.40 25.73
CA PRO A 133 16.68 -16.85 26.02
C PRO A 133 17.76 -15.78 25.90
N ASP A 134 17.57 -14.79 25.04
CA ASP A 134 18.50 -13.68 24.78
C ASP A 134 18.36 -12.51 25.79
N GLN A 135 17.53 -12.67 26.81
CA GLN A 135 17.41 -11.74 27.93
C GLN A 135 18.40 -12.01 29.06
N PHE A 136 19.33 -12.96 28.87
CA PHE A 136 20.37 -13.31 29.82
C PHE A 136 21.77 -12.89 29.35
N GLY A 137 22.65 -12.63 30.31
CA GLY A 137 24.05 -12.31 30.05
C GLY A 137 24.34 -10.82 29.85
N ALA A 138 25.55 -10.51 29.47
CA ALA A 138 26.06 -9.13 29.37
C ALA A 138 25.40 -8.32 28.24
N THR A 139 24.93 -8.98 27.18
CA THR A 139 24.27 -8.36 26.02
C THR A 139 22.75 -8.43 26.10
N ALA A 140 22.22 -8.84 27.26
CA ALA A 140 20.78 -9.04 27.44
C ALA A 140 20.00 -7.73 27.23
N HIS A 141 19.00 -7.76 26.37
CA HIS A 141 18.04 -6.67 26.31
C HIS A 141 16.95 -6.80 27.37
N ARG A 142 16.47 -5.66 27.86
CA ARG A 142 15.48 -5.61 28.93
C ARG A 142 14.06 -5.32 28.44
N LEU A 143 13.85 -5.23 27.12
CA LEU A 143 12.58 -4.86 26.53
C LEU A 143 11.77 -6.12 26.20
N GLY A 144 10.57 -6.19 26.74
CA GLY A 144 9.64 -7.28 26.48
C GLY A 144 9.02 -7.22 25.07
N ALA A 145 8.39 -8.32 24.66
CA ALA A 145 7.75 -8.46 23.35
C ALA A 145 6.69 -7.37 23.08
N GLY A 146 5.98 -6.89 24.11
CA GLY A 146 4.99 -5.81 24.00
C GLY A 146 5.59 -4.48 23.56
N VAL A 147 6.74 -4.09 24.12
CA VAL A 147 7.46 -2.87 23.71
C VAL A 147 7.93 -2.98 22.26
N MET A 148 8.49 -4.14 21.87
CA MET A 148 8.95 -4.36 20.50
C MET A 148 7.77 -4.40 19.51
N ALA A 149 6.64 -5.00 19.87
CA ALA A 149 5.43 -4.98 19.05
C ALA A 149 4.93 -3.54 18.82
N ALA A 150 4.91 -2.71 19.88
CA ALA A 150 4.57 -1.29 19.76
C ALA A 150 5.56 -0.53 18.86
N ALA A 151 6.87 -0.74 19.04
CA ALA A 151 7.92 -0.11 18.22
C ALA A 151 7.78 -0.47 16.75
N HIS A 152 7.57 -1.75 16.42
CA HIS A 152 7.38 -2.21 15.05
C HIS A 152 6.03 -1.73 14.47
N THR A 153 4.99 -1.61 15.28
CA THR A 153 3.71 -1.01 14.86
C THR A 153 3.91 0.46 14.46
N LEU A 154 4.62 1.25 15.25
CA LEU A 154 4.94 2.65 14.94
C LEU A 154 5.67 2.76 13.60
N HIS A 155 6.60 1.85 13.30
CA HIS A 155 7.36 1.88 12.06
C HIS A 155 6.58 1.34 10.87
N TYR A 156 6.16 0.06 10.92
CA TYR A 156 5.61 -0.65 9.75
C TYR A 156 4.13 -0.34 9.50
N ALA A 157 3.37 0.00 10.54
CA ALA A 157 1.96 0.31 10.39
C ALA A 157 1.69 1.82 10.28
N ILE A 158 2.28 2.63 11.15
CA ILE A 158 2.00 4.08 11.20
C ILE A 158 2.93 4.83 10.25
N GLY A 159 4.10 4.25 9.90
CA GLY A 159 5.05 4.83 8.93
C GLY A 159 6.04 5.81 9.56
N ILE A 160 6.21 5.77 10.87
CA ILE A 160 7.24 6.58 11.55
C ILE A 160 8.63 6.06 11.14
N PRO A 161 9.56 6.95 10.68
CA PRO A 161 10.92 6.53 10.38
C PRO A 161 11.56 5.83 11.57
N VAL A 162 12.27 4.72 11.31
CA VAL A 162 12.84 3.88 12.37
C VAL A 162 13.68 4.66 13.39
N ARG A 163 14.40 5.70 12.94
CA ARG A 163 15.20 6.58 13.81
C ARG A 163 14.37 7.48 14.72
N ARG A 164 13.08 7.68 14.42
CA ARG A 164 12.16 8.51 15.22
C ARG A 164 11.34 7.69 16.22
N VAL A 165 11.23 6.39 16.01
CA VAL A 165 10.47 5.51 16.92
C VAL A 165 10.96 5.60 18.37
N PRO A 166 12.29 5.60 18.66
CA PRO A 166 12.79 5.77 20.03
C PRO A 166 12.27 7.03 20.71
N SER A 167 12.31 8.17 20.03
CA SER A 167 11.82 9.44 20.60
C SER A 167 10.32 9.38 20.90
N VAL A 168 9.53 8.79 20.02
CA VAL A 168 8.07 8.63 20.25
C VAL A 168 7.80 7.77 21.48
N LEU A 169 8.53 6.66 21.67
CA LEU A 169 8.35 5.80 22.81
C LEU A 169 8.75 6.49 24.13
N VAL A 170 9.85 7.20 24.13
CA VAL A 170 10.28 7.96 25.32
C VAL A 170 9.23 9.00 25.70
N GLU A 171 8.76 9.80 24.77
CA GLU A 171 7.77 10.86 25.02
C GLU A 171 6.42 10.30 25.52
N LEU A 172 5.96 9.18 24.94
CA LEU A 172 4.65 8.64 25.28
C LEU A 172 4.66 7.69 26.48
N THR A 173 5.79 7.04 26.78
CA THR A 173 5.82 5.94 27.76
C THR A 173 7.01 6.00 28.71
N GLY A 174 7.97 6.87 28.51
CA GLY A 174 9.24 6.90 29.25
C GLY A 174 10.20 5.75 28.92
N ILE A 175 9.85 4.84 27.96
CA ILE A 175 10.67 3.67 27.63
C ILE A 175 11.77 4.08 26.65
N SER A 176 13.03 3.86 27.04
CA SER A 176 14.19 4.04 26.17
C SER A 176 14.46 2.82 25.30
N LEU A 177 14.55 3.02 24.00
CA LEU A 177 14.92 2.05 22.97
C LEU A 177 15.93 2.70 22.03
N THR A 178 16.92 1.96 21.52
CA THR A 178 17.82 2.46 20.50
C THR A 178 17.34 2.03 19.10
N GLN A 179 17.66 2.83 18.09
CA GLN A 179 17.41 2.45 16.69
C GLN A 179 18.09 1.11 16.35
N SER A 180 19.31 0.91 16.83
CA SER A 180 20.07 -0.33 16.58
C SER A 180 19.38 -1.55 17.18
N ALA A 181 18.91 -1.47 18.42
CA ALA A 181 18.15 -2.55 19.06
C ALA A 181 16.88 -2.91 18.26
N MET A 182 16.14 -1.90 17.80
CA MET A 182 14.94 -2.13 16.98
C MET A 182 15.26 -2.79 15.64
N THR A 183 16.31 -2.34 14.94
CA THR A 183 16.67 -2.92 13.63
C THR A 183 17.22 -4.33 13.76
N GLN A 184 18.02 -4.61 14.79
CA GLN A 184 18.51 -5.97 15.09
C GLN A 184 17.36 -6.91 15.47
N ASP A 185 16.42 -6.45 16.28
CA ASP A 185 15.22 -7.22 16.62
C ASP A 185 14.39 -7.56 15.38
N ALA A 186 14.17 -6.58 14.47
CA ALA A 186 13.47 -6.83 13.20
C ALA A 186 14.15 -7.91 12.37
N MET A 187 15.48 -7.86 12.18
CA MET A 187 16.22 -8.85 11.42
C MET A 187 16.17 -10.23 12.08
N ARG A 188 16.39 -10.31 13.40
CA ARG A 188 16.32 -11.57 14.15
C ARG A 188 14.94 -12.23 14.07
N ARG A 189 13.87 -11.45 14.26
CA ARG A 189 12.49 -11.97 14.15
C ARG A 189 12.13 -12.39 12.74
N SER A 190 12.69 -11.72 11.73
CA SER A 190 12.49 -12.08 10.32
C SER A 190 13.22 -13.36 9.91
N GLU A 191 14.11 -13.87 10.74
CA GLU A 191 14.76 -15.20 10.59
C GLU A 191 14.06 -16.29 11.41
N GLY A 192 13.05 -15.90 12.21
CA GLY A 192 12.31 -16.80 13.10
C GLY A 192 10.78 -16.65 12.95
N PRO A 193 10.08 -16.16 13.99
CA PRO A 193 8.60 -16.19 14.03
C PRO A 193 7.94 -15.33 12.96
N VAL A 194 8.55 -14.22 12.59
CA VAL A 194 8.04 -13.33 11.53
C VAL A 194 8.23 -14.00 10.17
N ALA A 195 9.35 -14.69 9.93
CA ALA A 195 9.56 -15.49 8.72
C ALA A 195 8.50 -16.58 8.60
N ALA A 196 8.22 -17.33 9.67
CA ALA A 196 7.21 -18.37 9.66
C ALA A 196 5.82 -17.80 9.32
N ALA A 197 5.42 -16.71 9.98
CA ALA A 197 4.15 -16.03 9.69
C ALA A 197 4.10 -15.51 8.24
N TYR A 198 5.17 -14.95 7.73
CA TYR A 198 5.28 -14.48 6.35
C TYR A 198 5.13 -15.61 5.34
N GLN A 199 5.76 -16.78 5.59
CA GLN A 199 5.62 -17.94 4.71
C GLN A 199 4.19 -18.47 4.69
N GLU A 200 3.48 -18.46 5.82
CA GLU A 200 2.05 -18.84 5.85
C GLU A 200 1.18 -17.88 5.02
N LEU A 201 1.48 -16.58 4.99
CA LEU A 201 0.80 -15.65 4.09
C LEU A 201 1.12 -15.95 2.62
N ARG A 202 2.39 -16.24 2.30
CA ARG A 202 2.80 -16.58 0.94
C ARG A 202 2.09 -17.81 0.40
N LYS A 203 1.94 -18.85 1.21
CA LYS A 203 1.24 -20.10 0.81
C LYS A 203 -0.23 -19.88 0.45
N GLN A 204 -0.86 -18.82 0.96
CA GLN A 204 -2.27 -18.52 0.67
C GLN A 204 -2.48 -17.79 -0.66
N VAL A 205 -1.42 -17.21 -1.25
CA VAL A 205 -1.56 -16.46 -2.51
C VAL A 205 -1.94 -17.36 -3.69
N PRO A 206 -1.32 -18.54 -3.88
CA PRO A 206 -1.68 -19.45 -4.98
C PRO A 206 -3.11 -20.04 -4.90
N ASP A 207 -3.72 -20.03 -3.72
CA ASP A 207 -5.08 -20.54 -3.51
C ASP A 207 -6.16 -19.46 -3.75
N ALA A 208 -5.75 -18.22 -3.99
CA ALA A 208 -6.69 -17.12 -4.17
C ALA A 208 -7.34 -17.14 -5.57
N PRO A 209 -8.64 -16.84 -5.69
CA PRO A 209 -9.30 -16.78 -6.99
C PRO A 209 -8.79 -15.60 -7.85
N VAL A 210 -8.36 -14.52 -7.22
CA VAL A 210 -7.83 -13.32 -7.91
C VAL A 210 -6.64 -12.78 -7.13
N VAL A 211 -5.56 -12.49 -7.84
CA VAL A 211 -4.35 -11.83 -7.32
C VAL A 211 -4.12 -10.53 -8.07
N TYR A 212 -4.09 -9.41 -7.35
CA TYR A 212 -3.71 -8.11 -7.87
C TYR A 212 -2.23 -7.90 -7.60
N THR A 213 -1.45 -7.60 -8.63
CA THR A 213 0.00 -7.45 -8.48
C THR A 213 0.52 -6.22 -9.21
N ASP A 214 1.47 -5.55 -8.59
CA ASP A 214 2.17 -4.38 -9.14
C ASP A 214 3.53 -4.25 -8.46
N ASP A 215 4.41 -3.42 -9.00
CA ASP A 215 5.74 -3.22 -8.46
C ASP A 215 6.12 -1.75 -8.34
N THR A 216 7.13 -1.50 -7.54
CA THR A 216 7.75 -0.18 -7.43
C THR A 216 9.25 -0.32 -7.20
N GLY A 217 10.02 0.63 -7.74
CA GLY A 217 11.45 0.64 -7.52
C GLY A 217 11.80 0.67 -6.04
N TRP A 218 12.79 -0.11 -5.65
CA TRP A 218 13.42 -0.15 -4.33
C TRP A 218 14.93 -0.01 -4.45
N ARG A 219 15.66 0.04 -3.33
CA ARG A 219 17.12 0.01 -3.31
C ARG A 219 17.61 -0.84 -2.14
N ILE A 220 18.68 -1.61 -2.40
CA ILE A 220 19.40 -2.36 -1.38
C ILE A 220 20.87 -1.94 -1.45
N ALA A 221 21.41 -1.41 -0.36
CA ALA A 221 22.79 -0.87 -0.33
C ALA A 221 23.07 0.13 -1.47
N GLY A 222 22.08 0.95 -1.84
CA GLY A 222 22.16 1.90 -2.94
C GLY A 222 21.96 1.31 -4.34
N LYS A 223 22.01 -0.02 -4.51
CA LYS A 223 21.78 -0.70 -5.79
C LYS A 223 20.28 -0.77 -6.10
N PRO A 224 19.89 -0.68 -7.39
CA PRO A 224 18.49 -0.85 -7.80
C PRO A 224 17.94 -2.22 -7.37
N ALA A 225 16.71 -2.22 -6.90
CA ALA A 225 15.92 -3.39 -6.57
C ALA A 225 14.44 -3.09 -6.85
N GLN A 226 13.58 -4.10 -6.80
CA GLN A 226 12.14 -3.98 -7.02
C GLN A 226 11.38 -4.52 -5.80
N LEU A 227 10.38 -3.77 -5.37
CA LEU A 227 9.41 -4.22 -4.38
C LEU A 227 8.14 -4.58 -5.14
N MET A 228 7.76 -5.85 -5.10
CA MET A 228 6.54 -6.39 -5.69
C MET A 228 5.50 -6.58 -4.59
N GLY A 229 4.25 -6.24 -4.90
CA GLY A 229 3.10 -6.44 -4.03
C GLY A 229 2.12 -7.41 -4.67
N PHE A 230 1.62 -8.38 -3.89
CA PHE A 230 0.61 -9.34 -4.28
C PHE A 230 -0.56 -9.22 -3.31
N ASP A 231 -1.73 -8.86 -3.82
CA ASP A 231 -2.92 -8.60 -3.02
C ASP A 231 -4.06 -9.53 -3.38
N THR A 232 -4.60 -10.20 -2.37
CA THR A 232 -5.79 -11.05 -2.49
C THR A 232 -6.89 -10.53 -1.58
N ASN A 233 -8.05 -11.17 -1.53
CA ASN A 233 -9.09 -10.81 -0.58
C ASN A 233 -8.69 -11.08 0.88
N GLN A 234 -7.80 -12.05 1.12
CA GLN A 234 -7.39 -12.48 2.45
C GLN A 234 -6.03 -11.91 2.88
N VAL A 235 -5.05 -11.94 1.99
CA VAL A 235 -3.67 -11.61 2.34
C VAL A 235 -3.08 -10.55 1.42
N THR A 236 -2.09 -9.84 1.95
CA THR A 236 -1.20 -8.96 1.18
C THR A 236 0.23 -9.44 1.42
N VAL A 237 0.95 -9.71 0.37
CA VAL A 237 2.35 -10.18 0.41
C VAL A 237 3.24 -9.19 -0.35
N TYR A 238 4.33 -8.75 0.28
CA TYR A 238 5.39 -8.02 -0.40
C TYR A 238 6.62 -8.91 -0.58
N GLN A 239 7.31 -8.68 -1.67
CA GLN A 239 8.59 -9.32 -1.96
C GLN A 239 9.56 -8.29 -2.51
N ILE A 240 10.82 -8.29 -2.05
CA ILE A 240 11.87 -7.42 -2.58
C ILE A 240 12.94 -8.28 -3.21
N ARG A 241 13.27 -7.99 -4.49
CA ARG A 241 14.27 -8.70 -5.28
C ARG A 241 15.09 -7.70 -6.11
N ASP A 242 16.28 -8.10 -6.50
CA ASP A 242 17.15 -7.29 -7.36
C ASP A 242 16.59 -7.09 -8.76
N ARG A 243 15.68 -7.98 -9.17
CA ARG A 243 15.05 -7.99 -10.50
C ARG A 243 13.55 -8.15 -10.38
N HIS A 244 12.85 -7.78 -11.44
CA HIS A 244 11.43 -8.07 -11.63
C HIS A 244 11.26 -8.80 -12.95
N ARG A 245 11.46 -10.09 -12.93
CA ARG A 245 11.22 -11.01 -14.04
C ARG A 245 10.08 -11.97 -13.70
N ASN A 246 9.75 -12.86 -14.62
CA ASN A 246 8.72 -13.86 -14.36
C ASN A 246 9.09 -14.82 -13.22
N GLU A 247 10.39 -15.14 -13.06
CA GLU A 247 10.89 -16.03 -12.02
C GLU A 247 10.50 -15.50 -10.63
N GLU A 248 10.74 -14.21 -10.37
CA GLU A 248 10.41 -13.59 -9.08
C GLU A 248 8.89 -13.51 -8.85
N VAL A 249 8.10 -13.34 -9.91
CA VAL A 249 6.62 -13.38 -9.83
C VAL A 249 6.16 -14.81 -9.46
N ARG A 250 6.72 -15.83 -10.11
CA ARG A 250 6.40 -17.23 -9.87
C ARG A 250 6.83 -17.76 -8.52
N GLU A 251 7.79 -17.12 -7.85
CA GLU A 251 8.12 -17.44 -6.46
C GLU A 251 6.89 -17.25 -5.52
N VAL A 252 5.93 -16.42 -5.88
CA VAL A 252 4.74 -16.11 -5.06
C VAL A 252 3.48 -16.72 -5.65
N ILE A 253 3.28 -16.60 -6.97
CA ILE A 253 2.05 -17.06 -7.65
C ILE A 253 2.12 -18.56 -7.99
N SER A 254 3.26 -19.19 -7.94
CA SER A 254 3.52 -20.61 -8.24
C SER A 254 3.10 -21.08 -9.66
N ASP A 255 3.75 -22.14 -10.12
CA ASP A 255 3.37 -22.84 -11.34
C ASP A 255 2.05 -23.63 -11.09
N GLY A 256 1.07 -23.43 -11.93
CA GLY A 256 -0.24 -24.07 -11.78
C GLY A 256 -1.28 -23.24 -11.03
N PHE A 257 -1.02 -21.96 -10.83
CA PHE A 257 -2.02 -21.00 -10.35
C PHE A 257 -3.28 -21.04 -11.25
N LYS A 258 -4.45 -21.26 -10.66
CA LYS A 258 -5.72 -21.41 -11.38
C LYS A 258 -6.61 -20.16 -11.31
N GLY A 259 -6.20 -19.17 -10.55
CA GLY A 259 -6.93 -17.91 -10.43
C GLY A 259 -6.63 -16.93 -11.55
N VAL A 260 -7.03 -15.68 -11.35
CA VAL A 260 -6.80 -14.58 -12.29
C VAL A 260 -5.74 -13.64 -11.74
N ILE A 261 -4.75 -13.28 -12.56
CA ILE A 261 -3.78 -12.23 -12.26
C ILE A 261 -4.29 -10.91 -12.84
N VAL A 262 -4.48 -9.91 -11.99
CA VAL A 262 -4.74 -8.52 -12.40
C VAL A 262 -3.45 -7.72 -12.27
N SER A 263 -2.92 -7.23 -13.39
CA SER A 263 -1.64 -6.51 -13.42
C SER A 263 -1.66 -5.35 -14.43
N ASP A 264 -0.59 -4.57 -14.42
CA ASP A 264 -0.27 -3.71 -15.55
C ASP A 264 0.20 -4.54 -16.76
N ARG A 265 0.75 -3.87 -17.81
CA ARG A 265 1.32 -4.55 -18.98
C ARG A 265 2.83 -4.79 -18.83
N GLY A 266 3.30 -5.07 -17.64
CA GLY A 266 4.70 -5.42 -17.40
C GLY A 266 5.12 -6.70 -18.13
N LYS A 267 6.31 -6.71 -18.75
CA LYS A 267 6.81 -7.88 -19.49
C LYS A 267 6.97 -9.14 -18.66
N SER A 268 7.16 -9.00 -17.36
CA SER A 268 7.26 -10.11 -16.40
C SER A 268 5.98 -10.95 -16.32
N TYR A 269 4.82 -10.35 -16.58
CA TYR A 269 3.53 -11.04 -16.61
C TYR A 269 3.17 -11.62 -17.98
N ASP A 270 3.87 -11.24 -19.03
CA ASP A 270 3.63 -11.70 -20.42
C ASP A 270 4.54 -12.87 -20.84
N ALA A 271 5.32 -13.42 -19.91
CA ALA A 271 6.22 -14.54 -20.14
C ALA A 271 5.46 -15.83 -20.51
N LYS A 272 6.13 -16.73 -21.26
CA LYS A 272 5.52 -18.00 -21.72
C LYS A 272 5.05 -18.87 -20.54
N GLU A 273 5.78 -18.84 -19.44
CA GLU A 273 5.51 -19.60 -18.23
C GLU A 273 4.20 -19.17 -17.54
N LEU A 274 3.77 -17.95 -17.79
CA LEU A 274 2.50 -17.39 -17.28
C LEU A 274 1.41 -17.34 -18.37
N ALA A 275 1.67 -17.85 -19.58
CA ALA A 275 0.73 -17.80 -20.71
C ALA A 275 -0.54 -18.63 -20.47
N VAL A 276 -0.45 -19.65 -19.62
CA VAL A 276 -1.59 -20.53 -19.26
C VAL A 276 -2.44 -19.95 -18.12
N VAL A 277 -1.96 -18.89 -17.45
CA VAL A 277 -2.66 -18.24 -16.36
C VAL A 277 -3.62 -17.19 -16.91
N THR A 278 -4.87 -17.23 -16.50
CA THR A 278 -5.85 -16.21 -16.85
C THR A 278 -5.41 -14.85 -16.28
N GLN A 279 -5.45 -13.82 -17.13
CA GLN A 279 -4.99 -12.50 -16.72
C GLN A 279 -6.02 -11.41 -17.07
N GLN A 280 -6.00 -10.32 -16.32
CA GLN A 280 -6.67 -9.07 -16.64
C GLN A 280 -5.65 -7.93 -16.66
N LYS A 281 -5.51 -7.26 -17.77
CA LYS A 281 -4.65 -6.07 -17.86
C LYS A 281 -5.41 -4.82 -17.41
N CYS A 282 -4.76 -4.02 -16.58
CA CYS A 282 -5.37 -2.84 -15.96
C CYS A 282 -5.94 -1.85 -17.00
N MET A 283 -7.26 -1.70 -17.03
CA MET A 283 -7.97 -0.81 -17.94
C MET A 283 -7.56 0.66 -17.79
N ALA A 284 -7.24 1.10 -16.56
CA ALA A 284 -6.78 2.47 -16.33
C ALA A 284 -5.46 2.77 -17.05
N HIS A 285 -4.52 1.82 -17.05
CA HIS A 285 -3.26 1.93 -17.78
C HIS A 285 -3.46 1.90 -19.30
N LEU A 286 -4.33 1.03 -19.80
CA LEU A 286 -4.67 0.96 -21.23
C LEU A 286 -5.28 2.29 -21.71
N LEU A 287 -6.31 2.79 -21.00
CA LEU A 287 -6.97 4.05 -21.36
C LEU A 287 -6.03 5.27 -21.29
N ARG A 288 -5.09 5.28 -20.32
CA ARG A 288 -4.06 6.32 -20.20
C ARG A 288 -3.10 6.30 -21.38
N ASN A 289 -2.66 5.10 -21.80
CA ASN A 289 -1.77 4.94 -22.94
C ASN A 289 -2.43 5.38 -24.26
N ILE A 290 -3.68 4.99 -24.48
CA ILE A 290 -4.45 5.45 -25.66
C ILE A 290 -4.61 6.96 -25.63
N SER A 291 -4.96 7.55 -24.48
CA SER A 291 -5.10 9.00 -24.34
C SER A 291 -3.81 9.74 -24.67
N LYS A 292 -2.66 9.25 -24.19
CA LYS A 292 -1.35 9.84 -24.48
C LYS A 292 -1.01 9.83 -25.98
N VAL A 293 -1.37 8.76 -26.69
CA VAL A 293 -1.20 8.72 -28.15
C VAL A 293 -2.14 9.73 -28.82
N LEU A 294 -3.41 9.81 -28.39
CA LEU A 294 -4.41 10.73 -28.95
C LEU A 294 -4.06 12.22 -28.75
N GLU A 295 -3.30 12.59 -27.72
CA GLU A 295 -2.87 13.99 -27.49
C GLU A 295 -2.10 14.57 -28.69
N ASN A 296 -1.31 13.74 -29.38
CA ASN A 296 -0.44 14.14 -30.48
C ASN A 296 -1.03 13.81 -31.87
N LYS A 297 -2.29 13.37 -31.97
CA LYS A 297 -2.92 12.94 -33.23
C LYS A 297 -4.03 13.88 -33.67
N ARG A 298 -4.14 14.06 -34.99
CA ARG A 298 -5.20 14.85 -35.63
C ARG A 298 -5.79 14.07 -36.84
N GLY A 299 -6.96 14.50 -37.32
CA GLY A 299 -7.63 13.92 -38.47
C GLY A 299 -7.87 12.41 -38.34
N THR A 300 -7.69 11.66 -39.37
CA THR A 300 -7.94 10.21 -39.50
C THR A 300 -7.07 9.38 -38.54
N ALA A 301 -5.83 9.83 -38.24
CA ALA A 301 -4.95 9.15 -37.31
C ALA A 301 -5.50 9.10 -35.88
N ARG A 302 -6.47 9.97 -35.56
CA ARG A 302 -7.14 9.99 -34.24
C ARG A 302 -8.27 8.95 -34.13
N LEU A 303 -8.89 8.59 -35.27
CA LEU A 303 -10.11 7.76 -35.27
C LEU A 303 -9.89 6.37 -34.67
N PHE A 304 -8.75 5.73 -34.97
CA PHE A 304 -8.45 4.41 -34.43
C PHE A 304 -8.43 4.40 -32.91
N GLY A 305 -7.62 5.26 -32.30
CA GLY A 305 -7.51 5.33 -30.84
C GLY A 305 -8.79 5.82 -30.16
N MET A 306 -9.57 6.71 -30.78
CA MET A 306 -10.88 7.15 -30.26
C MET A 306 -11.87 5.99 -30.20
N LYS A 307 -12.00 5.20 -31.28
CA LYS A 307 -12.89 4.05 -31.31
C LYS A 307 -12.45 3.00 -30.28
N LEU A 308 -11.16 2.66 -30.23
CA LEU A 308 -10.62 1.72 -29.25
C LEU A 308 -10.92 2.18 -27.81
N LYS A 309 -10.69 3.47 -27.51
CA LYS A 309 -10.99 4.06 -26.20
C LYS A 309 -12.49 4.00 -25.87
N GLY A 310 -13.35 4.17 -26.86
CA GLY A 310 -14.81 4.04 -26.74
C GLY A 310 -15.20 2.63 -26.32
N LEU A 311 -14.77 1.61 -27.07
CA LEU A 311 -15.04 0.20 -26.79
C LEU A 311 -14.57 -0.23 -25.37
N LEU A 312 -13.35 0.17 -24.97
CA LEU A 312 -12.86 -0.15 -23.63
C LEU A 312 -13.67 0.55 -22.52
N LYS A 313 -14.17 1.77 -22.76
CA LYS A 313 -15.06 2.46 -21.82
C LYS A 313 -16.44 1.82 -21.77
N GLU A 314 -16.96 1.32 -22.88
CA GLU A 314 -18.20 0.55 -22.93
C GLU A 314 -18.11 -0.68 -22.05
N GLY A 315 -16.97 -1.41 -22.09
CA GLY A 315 -16.71 -2.51 -21.15
C GLY A 315 -16.79 -2.10 -19.69
N LEU A 316 -16.25 -0.93 -19.32
CA LEU A 316 -16.38 -0.42 -17.95
C LEU A 316 -17.85 -0.09 -17.59
N THR A 317 -18.60 0.50 -18.51
CA THR A 317 -20.02 0.78 -18.31
C THR A 317 -20.81 -0.51 -18.12
N LEU A 318 -20.56 -1.50 -18.95
CA LEU A 318 -21.20 -2.81 -18.86
C LEU A 318 -20.87 -3.52 -17.53
N TRP A 319 -19.61 -3.43 -17.07
CA TRP A 319 -19.23 -3.98 -15.77
C TRP A 319 -20.00 -3.32 -14.61
N HIS A 320 -20.22 -2.01 -14.65
CA HIS A 320 -21.03 -1.32 -13.64
C HIS A 320 -22.50 -1.69 -13.69
N ALA A 321 -23.02 -1.98 -14.87
CA ALA A 321 -24.42 -2.38 -15.07
C ALA A 321 -24.68 -3.87 -14.80
N ARG A 322 -23.66 -4.66 -14.44
CA ARG A 322 -23.75 -6.12 -14.27
C ARG A 322 -24.87 -6.56 -13.33
N GLY A 323 -25.11 -5.81 -12.24
CA GLY A 323 -26.15 -6.10 -11.26
C GLY A 323 -27.56 -5.75 -11.70
N ASP A 324 -27.71 -4.91 -12.73
CA ASP A 324 -28.99 -4.39 -13.22
C ASP A 324 -29.51 -5.14 -14.44
N LEU A 325 -28.70 -6.01 -15.05
CA LEU A 325 -29.00 -6.75 -16.27
C LEU A 325 -29.34 -8.23 -15.96
N ASP A 326 -30.22 -8.80 -16.76
CA ASP A 326 -30.37 -10.26 -16.80
C ASP A 326 -29.06 -10.92 -17.24
N GLY A 327 -28.78 -12.13 -16.71
CA GLY A 327 -27.53 -12.82 -16.95
C GLY A 327 -27.30 -13.16 -18.44
N ASN A 328 -28.35 -13.49 -19.21
CA ASN A 328 -28.24 -13.75 -20.63
C ASN A 328 -28.02 -12.47 -21.43
N ASP A 329 -28.72 -11.41 -21.08
CA ASP A 329 -28.53 -10.09 -21.72
C ASP A 329 -27.13 -9.53 -21.46
N PHE A 330 -26.65 -9.67 -20.24
CA PHE A 330 -25.27 -9.28 -19.89
C PHE A 330 -24.25 -10.06 -20.74
N LYS A 331 -24.39 -11.40 -20.81
CA LYS A 331 -23.51 -12.24 -21.60
C LYS A 331 -23.54 -11.87 -23.09
N ASN A 332 -24.72 -11.67 -23.67
CA ASN A 332 -24.87 -11.26 -25.06
C ASN A 332 -24.17 -9.93 -25.36
N GLN A 333 -24.29 -8.96 -24.44
CA GLN A 333 -23.60 -7.67 -24.59
C GLN A 333 -22.08 -7.79 -24.45
N VAL A 334 -21.59 -8.66 -23.56
CA VAL A 334 -20.15 -8.97 -23.45
C VAL A 334 -19.62 -9.58 -24.74
N ASP A 335 -20.33 -10.58 -25.31
CA ASP A 335 -19.93 -11.26 -26.54
C ASP A 335 -19.93 -10.30 -27.73
N GLN A 336 -20.93 -9.42 -27.84
CA GLN A 336 -20.97 -8.35 -28.85
C GLN A 336 -19.81 -7.38 -28.73
N LEU A 337 -19.50 -6.92 -27.51
CA LEU A 337 -18.37 -6.03 -27.26
C LEU A 337 -17.04 -6.70 -27.60
N ASP A 338 -16.86 -7.96 -27.22
CA ASP A 338 -15.66 -8.74 -27.52
C ASP A 338 -15.45 -8.89 -29.02
N GLN A 339 -16.52 -9.15 -29.77
CA GLN A 339 -16.49 -9.18 -31.25
C GLN A 339 -16.12 -7.81 -31.83
N GLN A 340 -16.71 -6.73 -31.34
CA GLN A 340 -16.39 -5.38 -31.82
C GLN A 340 -14.93 -5.00 -31.54
N VAL A 341 -14.37 -5.39 -30.40
CA VAL A 341 -12.95 -5.21 -30.06
C VAL A 341 -12.09 -6.03 -31.01
N THR A 342 -12.47 -7.30 -31.26
CA THR A 342 -11.79 -8.16 -32.22
C THR A 342 -11.74 -7.55 -33.62
N ASP A 343 -12.88 -7.11 -34.16
CA ASP A 343 -12.99 -6.52 -35.49
C ASP A 343 -12.19 -5.22 -35.60
N HIS A 344 -12.08 -4.47 -34.48
CA HIS A 344 -11.31 -3.25 -34.45
C HIS A 344 -9.80 -3.49 -34.37
N LEU A 345 -9.34 -4.57 -33.73
CA LEU A 345 -7.93 -4.89 -33.51
C LEU A 345 -7.31 -5.84 -34.53
N ARG A 346 -8.12 -6.60 -35.31
CA ARG A 346 -7.62 -7.58 -36.26
C ARG A 346 -7.50 -7.05 -37.67
N ASN A 347 -6.58 -7.65 -38.46
CA ASN A 347 -6.44 -7.49 -39.90
C ASN A 347 -6.23 -6.04 -40.33
N ARG A 348 -5.43 -5.26 -39.60
CA ARG A 348 -5.15 -3.87 -39.92
C ARG A 348 -3.67 -3.57 -39.95
N ASN A 349 -3.24 -2.90 -41.00
CA ASN A 349 -1.98 -2.19 -41.07
C ASN A 349 -2.28 -0.69 -41.01
N LEU A 350 -1.84 -0.05 -39.97
CA LEU A 350 -2.06 1.38 -39.75
C LEU A 350 -0.84 2.16 -40.20
N LYS A 351 -1.07 3.22 -40.99
CA LYS A 351 0.02 4.08 -41.49
C LYS A 351 0.74 4.86 -40.39
N ASP A 352 0.08 5.09 -39.29
CA ASP A 352 0.63 5.82 -38.17
C ASP A 352 1.30 4.85 -37.17
N ASP A 353 2.60 5.03 -36.97
CA ASP A 353 3.45 4.12 -36.16
C ASP A 353 2.98 3.97 -34.73
N ASP A 354 2.47 5.05 -34.08
CA ASP A 354 2.03 4.97 -32.70
C ASP A 354 0.70 4.20 -32.57
N ASN A 355 -0.21 4.39 -33.53
CA ASN A 355 -1.43 3.59 -33.61
C ASN A 355 -1.11 2.12 -33.93
N GLN A 356 -0.11 1.86 -34.80
CA GLN A 356 0.34 0.49 -35.06
C GLN A 356 0.94 -0.16 -33.81
N LYS A 357 1.72 0.57 -33.01
CA LYS A 357 2.22 0.08 -31.71
C LYS A 357 1.09 -0.19 -30.71
N LEU A 358 0.05 0.68 -30.68
CA LEU A 358 -1.14 0.43 -29.86
C LEU A 358 -1.87 -0.82 -30.32
N LEU A 359 -2.10 -0.97 -31.62
CA LEU A 359 -2.76 -2.13 -32.21
C LEU A 359 -2.02 -3.42 -31.87
N ASN A 360 -0.70 -3.46 -32.11
CA ASN A 360 0.10 -4.65 -31.82
C ASN A 360 0.11 -5.00 -30.33
N GLY A 361 0.31 -3.98 -29.46
CA GLY A 361 0.42 -4.20 -28.02
C GLY A 361 -0.90 -4.52 -27.33
N ILE A 362 -2.03 -3.93 -27.76
CA ILE A 362 -3.34 -4.21 -27.21
C ILE A 362 -3.95 -5.43 -27.88
N GLY A 363 -3.78 -5.59 -29.20
CA GLY A 363 -4.22 -6.76 -29.94
C GLY A 363 -3.62 -8.06 -29.39
N SER A 364 -2.32 -8.07 -29.12
CA SER A 364 -1.65 -9.21 -28.48
C SER A 364 -2.24 -9.58 -27.09
N GLN A 365 -2.69 -8.60 -26.31
CA GLN A 365 -3.38 -8.87 -25.04
C GLN A 365 -4.80 -9.38 -25.27
N HIS A 366 -5.49 -8.86 -26.29
CA HIS A 366 -6.82 -9.33 -26.67
C HIS A 366 -6.78 -10.79 -27.18
N ASP A 367 -5.82 -11.13 -28.04
CA ASP A 367 -5.65 -12.50 -28.56
C ASP A 367 -5.36 -13.54 -27.44
N ARG A 368 -4.87 -13.09 -26.30
CA ARG A 368 -4.66 -13.91 -25.08
C ARG A 368 -5.84 -13.86 -24.11
N ASP A 369 -6.92 -13.20 -24.46
CA ASP A 369 -8.11 -12.99 -23.60
C ASP A 369 -7.81 -12.23 -22.29
N HIS A 370 -6.86 -11.25 -22.33
CA HIS A 370 -6.42 -10.51 -21.14
C HIS A 370 -7.09 -9.13 -20.98
N LEU A 371 -7.98 -8.71 -21.90
CA LEU A 371 -8.57 -7.37 -21.89
C LEU A 371 -9.92 -7.32 -21.16
N LEU A 372 -10.78 -8.29 -21.42
CA LEU A 372 -12.17 -8.28 -20.96
C LEU A 372 -12.47 -9.40 -19.94
N THR A 373 -11.44 -9.96 -19.31
CA THR A 373 -11.57 -11.00 -18.28
C THR A 373 -12.46 -10.55 -17.13
N PHE A 374 -12.42 -9.28 -16.75
CA PHE A 374 -13.27 -8.70 -15.69
C PHE A 374 -14.78 -8.74 -16.01
N LEU A 375 -15.16 -8.87 -17.27
CA LEU A 375 -16.54 -9.11 -17.68
C LEU A 375 -16.94 -10.59 -17.65
N LYS A 376 -15.95 -11.46 -17.89
CA LYS A 376 -16.16 -12.92 -18.06
C LYS A 376 -16.03 -13.69 -16.74
N VAL A 377 -15.20 -13.18 -15.81
CA VAL A 377 -14.92 -13.83 -14.51
C VAL A 377 -15.43 -12.97 -13.37
N GLU A 378 -16.24 -13.58 -12.50
CA GLU A 378 -16.78 -12.91 -11.33
C GLU A 378 -15.69 -12.54 -10.32
N GLY A 379 -15.83 -11.37 -9.65
CA GLY A 379 -14.90 -10.91 -8.63
C GLY A 379 -13.60 -10.29 -9.18
N VAL A 380 -13.41 -10.27 -10.51
CA VAL A 380 -12.27 -9.60 -11.13
C VAL A 380 -12.60 -8.12 -11.37
N GLU A 381 -11.76 -7.21 -10.83
CA GLU A 381 -11.89 -5.78 -11.08
C GLU A 381 -11.22 -5.39 -12.40
N PRO A 382 -11.75 -4.40 -13.14
CA PRO A 382 -11.17 -3.93 -14.41
C PRO A 382 -9.84 -3.21 -14.22
N THR A 383 -9.52 -2.78 -13.01
CA THR A 383 -8.34 -1.97 -12.72
C THR A 383 -7.46 -2.59 -11.65
N ASN A 384 -6.17 -2.25 -11.68
CA ASN A 384 -5.19 -2.70 -10.70
C ASN A 384 -5.05 -1.71 -9.50
N ASN A 385 -6.09 -0.93 -9.21
CA ASN A 385 -6.07 0.07 -8.14
C ASN A 385 -5.80 -0.55 -6.76
N ARG A 386 -6.14 -1.82 -6.56
CA ARG A 386 -5.85 -2.54 -5.31
C ARG A 386 -4.35 -2.69 -5.09
N ALA A 387 -3.61 -3.18 -6.08
CA ALA A 387 -2.16 -3.31 -5.99
C ALA A 387 -1.47 -1.94 -5.86
N GLU A 388 -1.91 -0.93 -6.62
CA GLU A 388 -1.41 0.44 -6.45
C GLU A 388 -1.61 0.95 -5.01
N ARG A 389 -2.76 0.64 -4.40
CA ARG A 389 -3.10 1.07 -3.04
C ARG A 389 -2.21 0.41 -1.98
N ILE A 390 -1.94 -0.89 -2.11
CA ILE A 390 -1.06 -1.58 -1.17
C ILE A 390 0.39 -1.14 -1.30
N LEU A 391 0.85 -0.68 -2.47
CA LEU A 391 2.20 -0.16 -2.64
C LEU A 391 2.42 1.22 -1.99
N ARG A 392 1.37 2.01 -1.77
CA ARG A 392 1.50 3.36 -1.20
C ARG A 392 2.24 3.42 0.14
N PRO A 393 1.97 2.56 1.14
CA PRO A 393 2.73 2.54 2.38
C PRO A 393 4.22 2.27 2.17
N ALA A 394 4.57 1.35 1.29
CA ALA A 394 5.96 1.04 0.94
C ALA A 394 6.64 2.23 0.23
N VAL A 395 5.95 2.91 -0.67
CA VAL A 395 6.45 4.13 -1.33
C VAL A 395 6.70 5.25 -0.31
N ILE A 396 5.81 5.42 0.67
CA ILE A 396 6.01 6.39 1.76
C ILE A 396 7.22 5.99 2.60
N ALA A 397 7.31 4.72 3.03
CA ALA A 397 8.45 4.21 3.79
C ALA A 397 9.78 4.44 3.04
N ARG A 398 9.82 4.18 1.73
CA ARG A 398 10.98 4.48 0.88
C ARG A 398 11.36 5.96 0.90
N LYS A 399 10.37 6.85 0.83
CA LYS A 399 10.62 8.30 0.82
C LYS A 399 11.15 8.84 2.15
N VAL A 400 10.70 8.28 3.28
CA VAL A 400 11.07 8.76 4.62
C VAL A 400 12.25 7.99 5.25
N SER A 401 12.49 6.73 4.83
CA SER A 401 13.51 5.86 5.41
C SER A 401 14.60 5.39 4.43
N HIS A 402 14.57 5.85 3.17
CA HIS A 402 15.60 5.62 2.15
C HIS A 402 15.86 4.14 1.78
N CYS A 403 14.85 3.27 1.80
CA CYS A 403 14.94 1.86 1.44
C CYS A 403 15.76 1.02 2.44
N SER A 404 16.42 -0.04 1.98
CA SER A 404 17.12 -1.01 2.83
C SER A 404 18.64 -0.90 2.71
N LYS A 405 19.32 -0.97 3.85
CA LYS A 405 20.78 -0.92 3.89
C LYS A 405 21.44 -2.24 3.41
N ASN A 406 20.76 -3.36 3.59
CA ASN A 406 21.24 -4.68 3.20
C ASN A 406 20.07 -5.61 2.87
N GLN A 407 20.36 -6.82 2.38
CA GLN A 407 19.38 -7.83 2.00
C GLN A 407 18.50 -8.26 3.18
N ARG A 408 19.08 -8.54 4.34
CA ARG A 408 18.33 -8.93 5.56
C ARG A 408 17.31 -7.85 5.97
N GLY A 409 17.69 -6.57 5.84
CA GLY A 409 16.77 -5.45 6.10
C GLY A 409 15.65 -5.34 5.06
N ALA A 410 15.89 -5.70 3.81
CA ALA A 410 14.87 -5.77 2.77
C ALA A 410 13.87 -6.91 3.03
N GLU A 411 14.36 -8.08 3.40
CA GLU A 411 13.55 -9.25 3.77
C GLU A 411 12.70 -8.97 5.01
N ALA A 412 13.31 -8.35 6.04
CA ALA A 412 12.59 -7.92 7.24
C ALA A 412 11.46 -6.93 6.89
N PHE A 413 11.75 -5.94 6.04
CA PHE A 413 10.71 -4.99 5.61
C PHE A 413 9.57 -5.69 4.89
N ALA A 414 9.87 -6.56 3.93
CA ALA A 414 8.86 -7.29 3.16
C ALA A 414 7.97 -8.15 4.08
N ALA A 415 8.57 -8.89 5.02
CA ALA A 415 7.85 -9.76 5.95
C ALA A 415 6.95 -8.97 6.91
N PHE A 416 7.48 -7.96 7.59
CA PHE A 416 6.70 -7.12 8.50
C PHE A 416 5.59 -6.36 7.79
N ALA A 417 5.89 -5.76 6.63
CA ALA A 417 4.90 -5.02 5.84
C ALA A 417 3.75 -5.94 5.38
N SER A 418 4.05 -7.18 4.98
CA SER A 418 3.04 -8.18 4.60
C SER A 418 2.11 -8.51 5.75
N ILE A 419 2.65 -8.81 6.91
CA ILE A 419 1.88 -9.10 8.14
C ILE A 419 1.01 -7.91 8.51
N VAL A 420 1.57 -6.71 8.51
CA VAL A 420 0.85 -5.48 8.88
C VAL A 420 -0.28 -5.17 7.91
N GLN A 421 -0.06 -5.27 6.60
CA GLN A 421 -1.12 -4.99 5.63
C GLN A 421 -2.20 -6.06 5.64
N THR A 422 -1.84 -7.33 5.83
CA THR A 422 -2.80 -8.41 6.04
C THR A 422 -3.64 -8.19 7.31
N ALA A 423 -3.01 -7.86 8.42
CA ALA A 423 -3.72 -7.56 9.67
C ALA A 423 -4.71 -6.40 9.54
N ARG A 424 -4.33 -5.34 8.79
CA ARG A 424 -5.24 -4.24 8.46
C ARG A 424 -6.46 -4.68 7.65
N LYS A 425 -6.24 -5.54 6.66
CA LYS A 425 -7.29 -6.05 5.80
C LYS A 425 -8.29 -6.89 6.59
N LEU A 426 -7.82 -7.74 7.47
CA LEU A 426 -8.66 -8.63 8.26
C LEU A 426 -9.35 -7.92 9.44
N ALA A 427 -8.84 -6.80 9.91
CA ALA A 427 -9.39 -5.93 10.97
C ALA A 427 -9.83 -6.66 12.27
N GLN A 428 -9.35 -7.88 12.50
CA GLN A 428 -9.76 -8.73 13.62
C GLN A 428 -9.12 -8.34 14.95
N ARG A 429 -7.92 -7.76 14.89
CA ARG A 429 -7.13 -7.34 16.07
C ARG A 429 -6.33 -6.08 15.75
N SER A 430 -5.89 -5.37 16.78
CA SER A 430 -4.91 -4.31 16.58
C SER A 430 -3.61 -4.91 16.01
N ILE A 431 -2.89 -4.13 15.20
CA ILE A 431 -1.62 -4.57 14.61
C ILE A 431 -0.60 -4.92 15.69
N SER A 432 -0.57 -4.13 16.77
CA SER A 432 0.31 -4.39 17.91
C SER A 432 -0.01 -5.73 18.57
N GLN A 433 -1.29 -6.08 18.76
CA GLN A 433 -1.71 -7.39 19.28
C GLN A 433 -1.36 -8.53 18.33
N THR A 434 -1.49 -8.32 17.00
CA THR A 434 -1.08 -9.31 16.00
C THR A 434 0.41 -9.59 16.07
N LEU A 435 1.23 -8.54 16.11
CA LEU A 435 2.69 -8.68 16.22
C LEU A 435 3.09 -9.33 17.56
N LEU A 436 2.46 -8.92 18.66
CA LEU A 436 2.69 -9.52 19.97
C LEU A 436 2.39 -11.03 19.96
N GLY A 437 1.27 -11.44 19.36
CA GLY A 437 0.92 -12.86 19.21
C GLY A 437 1.94 -13.66 18.38
N ILE A 438 2.50 -13.07 17.35
CA ILE A 438 3.58 -13.69 16.56
C ILE A 438 4.87 -13.79 17.39
N PHE A 439 5.22 -12.73 18.13
CA PHE A 439 6.44 -12.69 18.94
C PHE A 439 6.39 -13.67 20.13
N ALA A 440 5.22 -13.94 20.67
CA ALA A 440 5.03 -14.88 21.77
C ALA A 440 5.19 -16.36 21.35
N ARG A 441 4.99 -16.70 20.09
CA ARG A 441 5.11 -18.10 19.58
C ARG A 441 6.52 -18.68 19.67
N THR A 442 7.55 -17.84 19.79
CA THR A 442 8.96 -18.30 19.93
C THR A 442 9.31 -18.83 21.31
N ALA A 443 8.51 -18.54 22.33
CA ALA A 443 8.80 -18.99 23.70
C ALA A 443 8.53 -20.50 23.93
N THR A 444 7.76 -21.14 23.03
CA THR A 444 7.32 -22.55 23.19
C THR A 444 7.97 -23.57 22.25
N GLY A 445 8.83 -23.13 21.33
CA GLY A 445 9.27 -23.97 20.19
C GLY A 445 10.78 -24.27 20.07
N SER A 446 11.62 -23.97 21.06
CA SER A 446 13.07 -24.28 20.98
C SER A 446 13.55 -25.12 22.17
N THR A 447 13.14 -26.37 22.18
CA THR A 447 13.92 -27.44 22.82
C THR A 447 14.91 -27.98 21.77
N ARG A 448 16.11 -27.40 21.68
CA ARG A 448 17.32 -28.02 21.15
C ARG A 448 18.49 -27.77 22.07
#